data_0223d033fb0754710b24e3495309750c
#
_entry.id   0223d033fb0754710b24e3495309750c
#
_cell.length_a   1.000
_cell.length_b   1.000
_cell.length_c   1.000
_cell.angle_alpha   90.00
_cell.angle_beta   90.00
_cell.angle_gamma   90.00
#
_symmetry.space_group_name_H-M   'P 1'
#
loop_
_entity.id
_entity.type
_entity.pdbx_description
1 polymer ?
#
loop_
_entity_poly.entity_id
_entity_poly.type
_entity_poly.pdbx_seq_one_letter_code
_entity_poly.pdbx_strand_id
1 'polypeptide(L)'
;MARRRLTKRQRERIAQVQEERRDRLARQALNASEGEEVHQGRVISRHGQHLLVQAVNGQQYHCLFRQNLGEIVCGDKVLWQPVADDQGVVVSLLPRNTVLSRPDYSGRDKPLAANITRLVVVLAPRPPPTGYLTDQYLIAAELIGVNALITLNKADLLSPDEWQAFQQEFSRYENIGYPVISVSAKKEHGLEPLLEHLKGQTSILVGQSGVGKSSLINAILPHRDEAVGALSETSGLGRHTTSVATLHFLDNGAEIIDSPGVRSFRLGKIDRRELETGFREFSPYLGKCRFSNCRHRNEPGCALIEAVEAGNIHPERLKNFLHMAEQLD
;
A
#
# COMPACT_ATOMS: atom_id res chain seq x y z
N MET A 1 35.47 12.68 -33.35
CA MET A 1 36.09 12.91 -32.03
C MET A 1 35.41 12.04 -30.99
N ALA A 2 36.12 11.09 -30.37
CA ALA A 2 35.57 10.17 -29.39
C ALA A 2 35.26 10.94 -28.08
N ARG A 3 34.01 10.95 -27.64
CA ARG A 3 33.62 11.49 -26.33
C ARG A 3 34.29 10.65 -25.23
N ARG A 4 35.19 11.26 -24.47
CA ARG A 4 35.90 10.65 -23.33
C ARG A 4 34.84 10.19 -22.29
N ARG A 5 34.73 8.87 -22.07
CA ARG A 5 33.83 8.35 -21.00
C ARG A 5 34.41 8.73 -19.64
N LEU A 6 33.56 9.40 -18.83
CA LEU A 6 33.92 9.76 -17.47
C LEU A 6 34.16 8.49 -16.62
N THR A 7 35.18 8.52 -15.76
CA THR A 7 35.44 7.44 -14.79
C THR A 7 34.34 7.39 -13.73
N LYS A 8 34.17 6.25 -13.04
CA LYS A 8 33.20 6.09 -11.95
C LYS A 8 33.36 7.19 -10.88
N ARG A 9 34.59 7.47 -10.46
CA ARG A 9 34.93 8.53 -9.50
C ARG A 9 34.57 9.94 -9.98
N GLN A 10 34.73 10.22 -11.28
CA GLN A 10 34.31 11.52 -11.82
C GLN A 10 32.79 11.71 -11.84
N ARG A 11 32.04 10.63 -12.17
CA ARG A 11 30.57 10.67 -12.11
C ARG A 11 30.05 10.85 -10.68
N GLU A 12 30.63 10.14 -9.72
CA GLU A 12 30.30 10.29 -8.30
C GLU A 12 30.56 11.71 -7.80
N ARG A 13 31.70 12.31 -8.18
CA ARG A 13 32.03 13.70 -7.81
C ARG A 13 31.10 14.72 -8.46
N ILE A 14 30.70 14.53 -9.72
CA ILE A 14 29.74 15.39 -10.41
C ILE A 14 28.36 15.27 -9.74
N ALA A 15 27.91 14.06 -9.43
CA ALA A 15 26.64 13.82 -8.73
C ALA A 15 26.63 14.52 -7.35
N GLN A 16 27.71 14.38 -6.58
CA GLN A 16 27.84 15.02 -5.27
C GLN A 16 27.79 16.55 -5.36
N VAL A 17 28.51 17.16 -6.31
CA VAL A 17 28.49 18.63 -6.52
C VAL A 17 27.11 19.11 -6.96
N GLN A 18 26.39 18.33 -7.79
CA GLN A 18 25.03 18.66 -8.18
C GLN A 18 24.06 18.56 -7.01
N GLU A 19 24.21 17.54 -6.16
CA GLU A 19 23.41 17.37 -4.96
C GLU A 19 23.61 18.50 -3.95
N GLU A 20 24.86 18.87 -3.67
CA GLU A 20 25.20 20.01 -2.81
C GLU A 20 24.64 21.35 -3.36
N ARG A 21 24.64 21.52 -4.69
CA ARG A 21 24.05 22.70 -5.34
C ARG A 21 22.53 22.70 -5.20
N ARG A 22 21.87 21.54 -5.37
CA ARG A 22 20.43 21.36 -5.17
C ARG A 22 20.01 21.72 -3.74
N ASP A 23 20.73 21.16 -2.77
CA ASP A 23 20.47 21.41 -1.34
C ASP A 23 20.61 22.90 -1.00
N ARG A 24 21.61 23.57 -1.57
CA ARG A 24 21.79 25.00 -1.34
C ARG A 24 20.66 25.84 -1.90
N LEU A 25 20.23 25.58 -3.15
CA LEU A 25 19.11 26.30 -3.78
C LEU A 25 17.80 26.06 -3.04
N ALA A 26 17.52 24.80 -2.66
CA ALA A 26 16.33 24.49 -1.91
C ALA A 26 16.32 25.09 -0.50
N ARG A 27 17.47 25.17 0.20
CA ARG A 27 17.58 25.88 1.48
C ARG A 27 17.38 27.39 1.33
N GLN A 28 17.83 27.99 0.22
CA GLN A 28 17.56 29.39 -0.08
C GLN A 28 16.06 29.63 -0.28
N ALA A 29 15.36 28.76 -1.00
CA ALA A 29 13.91 28.85 -1.19
C ALA A 29 13.12 28.60 0.10
N LEU A 30 13.62 27.73 1.01
CA LEU A 30 13.03 27.56 2.33
C LEU A 30 13.04 28.84 3.17
N ASN A 31 14.01 29.73 2.91
CA ASN A 31 14.18 31.00 3.61
C ASN A 31 13.57 32.20 2.84
N ALA A 32 13.18 32.01 1.56
CA ALA A 32 12.49 33.03 0.77
C ALA A 32 11.04 33.14 1.23
N SER A 33 10.59 34.35 1.48
CA SER A 33 9.28 34.69 2.02
C SER A 33 8.20 34.75 0.93
N GLU A 34 7.00 34.34 1.31
CA GLU A 34 5.65 34.71 0.87
C GLU A 34 5.54 35.53 -0.42
N GLY A 35 5.13 34.88 -1.51
CA GLY A 35 4.82 35.52 -2.78
C GLY A 35 5.04 34.68 -4.03
N GLU A 36 5.63 33.49 -3.91
CA GLU A 36 5.86 32.61 -5.06
C GLU A 36 4.64 31.70 -5.32
N GLU A 37 4.45 31.39 -6.60
CA GLU A 37 3.35 30.55 -7.08
C GLU A 37 3.42 29.14 -6.46
N VAL A 38 2.35 28.74 -5.76
CA VAL A 38 2.26 27.45 -5.05
C VAL A 38 1.46 26.47 -5.90
N HIS A 39 2.02 25.30 -6.16
CA HIS A 39 1.41 24.27 -6.95
C HIS A 39 1.00 23.07 -6.10
N GLN A 40 -0.04 22.35 -6.55
CA GLN A 40 -0.36 21.02 -5.99
C GLN A 40 0.49 19.96 -6.65
N GLY A 41 0.88 18.95 -5.86
CA GLY A 41 1.62 17.79 -6.36
C GLY A 41 1.38 16.55 -5.51
N ARG A 42 1.88 15.43 -6.00
CA ARG A 42 1.79 14.14 -5.33
C ARG A 42 3.17 13.54 -5.11
N VAL A 43 3.41 13.04 -3.92
CA VAL A 43 4.69 12.41 -3.57
C VAL A 43 4.77 11.03 -4.19
N ILE A 44 5.70 10.86 -5.11
CA ILE A 44 6.00 9.60 -5.81
C ILE A 44 6.89 8.70 -4.95
N SER A 45 7.95 9.27 -4.40
CA SER A 45 8.89 8.55 -3.53
C SER A 45 9.59 9.51 -2.56
N ARG A 46 10.13 8.93 -1.47
CA ARG A 46 10.90 9.68 -0.47
C ARG A 46 12.23 9.01 -0.20
N HIS A 47 13.31 9.74 -0.38
CA HIS A 47 14.68 9.33 -0.08
C HIS A 47 15.29 10.25 0.98
N GLY A 48 15.14 9.88 2.26
CA GLY A 48 15.58 10.73 3.36
C GLY A 48 14.85 12.08 3.40
N GLN A 49 15.55 13.17 3.10
CA GLN A 49 15.01 14.54 3.01
C GLN A 49 14.61 14.94 1.59
N HIS A 50 14.81 14.07 0.61
CA HIS A 50 14.47 14.30 -0.79
C HIS A 50 13.14 13.61 -1.13
N LEU A 51 12.28 14.32 -1.82
CA LEU A 51 11.03 13.83 -2.36
C LEU A 51 11.06 13.92 -3.89
N LEU A 52 10.52 12.92 -4.56
CA LEU A 52 10.10 13.06 -5.94
C LEU A 52 8.61 13.43 -5.92
N VAL A 53 8.26 14.58 -6.46
CA VAL A 53 6.89 15.09 -6.52
C VAL A 53 6.44 15.20 -7.95
N GLN A 54 5.30 14.63 -8.29
CA GLN A 54 4.65 14.84 -9.59
C GLN A 54 3.66 15.99 -9.49
N ALA A 55 3.81 16.97 -10.35
CA ALA A 55 2.85 18.05 -10.54
C ALA A 55 1.60 17.59 -11.30
N VAL A 56 0.55 18.39 -11.30
CA VAL A 56 -0.74 18.09 -11.96
C VAL A 56 -0.57 17.85 -13.48
N ASN A 57 0.42 18.49 -14.10
CA ASN A 57 0.74 18.34 -15.53
C ASN A 57 1.53 17.05 -15.84
N GLY A 58 1.81 16.21 -14.84
CA GLY A 58 2.58 14.96 -14.98
C GLY A 58 4.09 15.13 -14.88
N GLN A 59 4.61 16.35 -14.87
CA GLN A 59 6.04 16.62 -14.73
C GLN A 59 6.52 16.31 -13.31
N GLN A 60 7.72 15.75 -13.17
CA GLN A 60 8.30 15.36 -11.89
C GLN A 60 9.39 16.35 -11.44
N TYR A 61 9.42 16.62 -10.14
CA TYR A 61 10.33 17.57 -9.50
C TYR A 61 11.01 16.95 -8.29
N HIS A 62 12.31 17.21 -8.18
CA HIS A 62 13.09 16.86 -7.00
C HIS A 62 12.89 17.93 -5.93
N CYS A 63 12.21 17.59 -4.86
CA CYS A 63 11.85 18.55 -3.82
C CYS A 63 12.55 18.23 -2.50
N LEU A 64 12.95 19.28 -1.78
CA LEU A 64 13.14 19.22 -0.33
C LEU A 64 11.84 19.58 0.38
N PHE A 65 11.75 19.36 1.69
CA PHE A 65 10.60 19.75 2.48
C PHE A 65 11.00 20.38 3.81
N ARG A 66 10.15 21.23 4.36
CA ARG A 66 10.33 21.87 5.66
C ARG A 66 10.23 20.81 6.76
N GLN A 67 11.13 20.86 7.74
CA GLN A 67 11.19 19.85 8.83
C GLN A 67 9.94 19.82 9.72
N ASN A 68 9.16 20.89 9.77
CA ASN A 68 7.93 21.00 10.55
C ASN A 68 6.70 20.34 9.90
N LEU A 69 6.82 19.78 8.69
CA LEU A 69 5.69 19.15 7.99
C LEU A 69 5.38 17.72 8.47
N GLY A 70 6.18 17.19 9.38
CA GLY A 70 6.01 15.83 9.88
C GLY A 70 6.50 14.76 8.91
N GLU A 71 5.94 13.57 9.05
CA GLU A 71 6.36 12.42 8.25
C GLU A 71 5.59 12.36 6.92
N ILE A 72 6.28 12.73 5.83
CA ILE A 72 5.76 12.66 4.47
C ILE A 72 6.04 11.27 3.90
N VAL A 73 5.06 10.66 3.23
CA VAL A 73 5.16 9.32 2.65
C VAL A 73 4.68 9.29 1.20
N CYS A 74 4.95 8.19 0.53
CA CYS A 74 4.48 7.93 -0.82
C CYS A 74 2.93 8.04 -0.90
N GLY A 75 2.42 8.73 -1.91
CA GLY A 75 1.00 8.99 -2.10
C GLY A 75 0.46 10.26 -1.40
N ASP A 76 1.28 10.96 -0.60
CA ASP A 76 0.87 12.23 -0.03
C ASP A 76 0.56 13.29 -1.09
N LYS A 77 -0.47 14.09 -0.84
CA LYS A 77 -0.75 15.31 -1.59
C LYS A 77 -0.07 16.48 -0.89
N VAL A 78 0.63 17.29 -1.64
CA VAL A 78 1.45 18.38 -1.09
C VAL A 78 1.24 19.68 -1.85
N LEU A 79 1.53 20.79 -1.17
CA LEU A 79 1.77 22.06 -1.82
C LEU A 79 3.28 22.27 -1.92
N TRP A 80 3.75 22.66 -3.10
CA TRP A 80 5.16 22.86 -3.38
C TRP A 80 5.39 24.09 -4.25
N GLN A 81 6.60 24.63 -4.20
CA GLN A 81 7.05 25.79 -4.98
C GLN A 81 8.23 25.38 -5.87
N PRO A 82 8.23 25.72 -7.17
CA PRO A 82 9.38 25.51 -8.02
C PRO A 82 10.54 26.43 -7.60
N VAL A 83 11.78 25.94 -7.74
CA VAL A 83 13.00 26.68 -7.43
C VAL A 83 13.91 26.78 -8.64
N ALA A 84 13.91 25.73 -9.48
CA ALA A 84 14.64 25.62 -10.73
C ALA A 84 13.91 24.61 -11.64
N ASP A 85 14.42 24.40 -12.85
CA ASP A 85 13.76 23.63 -13.92
C ASP A 85 13.16 22.27 -13.47
N ASP A 86 13.87 21.50 -12.61
CA ASP A 86 13.46 20.19 -12.12
C ASP A 86 13.41 20.12 -10.58
N GLN A 87 13.45 21.28 -9.89
CA GLN A 87 13.63 21.36 -8.44
C GLN A 87 12.53 22.17 -7.78
N GLY A 88 12.19 21.76 -6.54
CA GLY A 88 11.19 22.47 -5.75
C GLY A 88 11.34 22.27 -4.25
N VAL A 89 10.46 22.93 -3.52
CA VAL A 89 10.33 22.82 -2.06
C VAL A 89 8.90 22.55 -1.68
N VAL A 90 8.65 21.48 -0.94
CA VAL A 90 7.35 21.20 -0.35
C VAL A 90 7.16 22.10 0.86
N VAL A 91 6.12 22.92 0.80
CA VAL A 91 5.80 23.93 1.81
C VAL A 91 4.65 23.53 2.72
N SER A 92 3.77 22.61 2.27
CA SER A 92 2.64 22.11 3.08
C SER A 92 2.27 20.69 2.72
N LEU A 93 1.86 19.91 3.72
CA LEU A 93 1.23 18.62 3.58
C LEU A 93 -0.29 18.81 3.58
N LEU A 94 -0.98 18.29 2.57
CA LEU A 94 -2.44 18.33 2.51
C LEU A 94 -3.07 17.21 3.35
N PRO A 95 -4.31 17.36 3.82
CA PRO A 95 -5.00 16.32 4.57
C PRO A 95 -5.03 14.99 3.83
N ARG A 96 -4.75 13.92 4.56
CA ARG A 96 -4.82 12.55 4.05
C ARG A 96 -6.23 12.02 4.18
N ASN A 97 -6.76 11.38 3.12
CA ASN A 97 -8.04 10.68 3.20
C ASN A 97 -7.87 9.32 3.88
N THR A 98 -6.77 8.63 3.58
CA THR A 98 -6.44 7.30 4.12
C THR A 98 -4.95 7.22 4.41
N VAL A 99 -4.58 6.41 5.41
CA VAL A 99 -3.18 6.17 5.78
C VAL A 99 -2.99 4.70 6.10
N LEU A 100 -2.09 4.05 5.38
CA LEU A 100 -1.60 2.74 5.77
C LEU A 100 -0.40 2.93 6.69
N SER A 101 -0.52 2.46 7.91
CA SER A 101 0.54 2.54 8.93
C SER A 101 0.96 1.16 9.41
N ARG A 102 2.11 1.07 10.02
CA ARG A 102 2.56 -0.09 10.80
C ARG A 102 3.16 0.38 12.11
N PRO A 103 3.05 -0.39 13.19
CA PRO A 103 3.78 -0.09 14.42
C PRO A 103 5.30 -0.14 14.18
N ASP A 104 6.02 0.84 14.68
CA ASP A 104 7.47 0.83 14.78
C ASP A 104 7.92 -0.01 16.00
N TYR A 105 9.24 -0.12 16.22
CA TYR A 105 9.79 -0.83 17.37
C TYR A 105 9.37 -0.25 18.72
N SER A 106 8.95 1.02 18.77
CA SER A 106 8.43 1.67 19.97
C SER A 106 6.92 1.53 20.14
N GLY A 107 6.25 0.85 19.20
CA GLY A 107 4.81 0.67 19.16
C GLY A 107 4.04 1.92 18.70
N ARG A 108 4.71 2.91 18.09
CA ARG A 108 4.07 4.07 17.47
C ARG A 108 3.73 3.74 16.02
N ASP A 109 2.57 4.17 15.58
CA ASP A 109 2.16 3.99 14.19
C ASP A 109 3.01 4.86 13.27
N LYS A 110 3.75 4.18 12.39
CA LYS A 110 4.56 4.81 11.35
C LYS A 110 3.83 4.71 10.01
N PRO A 111 3.49 5.84 9.36
CA PRO A 111 2.86 5.81 8.06
C PRO A 111 3.79 5.21 7.00
N LEU A 112 3.24 4.41 6.11
CA LEU A 112 3.92 3.73 5.00
C LEU A 112 3.49 4.29 3.65
N ALA A 113 2.19 4.56 3.50
CA ALA A 113 1.57 5.09 2.29
C ALA A 113 0.33 5.90 2.66
N ALA A 114 0.01 6.90 1.85
CA ALA A 114 -1.15 7.76 2.05
C ALA A 114 -2.07 7.80 0.81
N ASN A 115 -3.34 8.15 1.04
CA ASN A 115 -4.34 8.34 0.00
C ASN A 115 -4.55 7.11 -0.89
N ILE A 116 -4.35 5.91 -0.34
CA ILE A 116 -4.72 4.66 -0.99
C ILE A 116 -6.23 4.53 -1.00
N THR A 117 -6.78 3.89 -2.03
CA THR A 117 -8.21 3.60 -2.17
C THR A 117 -8.49 2.11 -2.21
N ARG A 118 -7.44 1.31 -2.47
CA ARG A 118 -7.57 -0.15 -2.58
C ARG A 118 -6.39 -0.90 -1.95
N LEU A 119 -6.72 -1.94 -1.20
CA LEU A 119 -5.78 -2.92 -0.68
C LEU A 119 -5.91 -4.21 -1.50
N VAL A 120 -4.85 -4.59 -2.23
CA VAL A 120 -4.83 -5.84 -2.99
C VAL A 120 -4.15 -6.92 -2.15
N VAL A 121 -4.95 -7.86 -1.63
CA VAL A 121 -4.49 -8.98 -0.81
C VAL A 121 -4.02 -10.09 -1.72
N VAL A 122 -2.70 -10.20 -1.92
CA VAL A 122 -2.11 -11.21 -2.80
C VAL A 122 -1.83 -12.49 -2.04
N LEU A 123 -2.47 -13.55 -2.49
CA LEU A 123 -2.33 -14.92 -2.01
C LEU A 123 -1.66 -15.78 -3.08
N ALA A 124 -1.21 -16.97 -2.71
CA ALA A 124 -0.71 -17.97 -3.67
C ALA A 124 -0.99 -19.39 -3.12
N PRO A 125 -1.07 -20.41 -3.99
CA PRO A 125 -1.19 -21.79 -3.52
C PRO A 125 -0.02 -22.22 -2.64
N ARG A 126 1.15 -21.61 -2.86
CA ARG A 126 2.38 -21.87 -2.10
C ARG A 126 3.15 -20.58 -1.86
N PRO A 127 3.32 -20.15 -0.58
CA PRO A 127 2.80 -20.78 0.65
C PRO A 127 1.26 -20.74 0.70
N PRO A 128 0.60 -21.78 1.29
CA PRO A 128 -0.86 -21.84 1.32
C PRO A 128 -1.41 -20.67 2.14
N PRO A 129 -2.49 -20.03 1.67
CA PRO A 129 -3.13 -18.96 2.41
C PRO A 129 -3.83 -19.52 3.65
N THR A 130 -3.87 -18.75 4.72
CA THR A 130 -4.70 -19.03 5.89
C THR A 130 -5.84 -18.02 5.96
N GLY A 131 -7.06 -18.48 6.28
CA GLY A 131 -8.19 -17.58 6.49
C GLY A 131 -7.89 -16.51 7.54
N TYR A 132 -7.18 -16.87 8.60
CA TYR A 132 -6.75 -15.95 9.65
C TYR A 132 -5.92 -14.77 9.11
N LEU A 133 -4.91 -15.02 8.28
CA LEU A 133 -4.08 -13.95 7.71
C LEU A 133 -4.85 -13.14 6.67
N THR A 134 -5.70 -13.79 5.86
CA THR A 134 -6.58 -13.09 4.92
C THR A 134 -7.47 -12.11 5.67
N ASP A 135 -8.09 -12.57 6.77
CA ASP A 135 -8.95 -11.76 7.62
C ASP A 135 -8.21 -10.55 8.21
N GLN A 136 -6.96 -10.72 8.66
CA GLN A 136 -6.15 -9.60 9.15
C GLN A 136 -5.97 -8.49 8.09
N TYR A 137 -5.75 -8.84 6.83
CA TYR A 137 -5.65 -7.85 5.75
C TYR A 137 -7.00 -7.18 5.46
N LEU A 138 -8.09 -7.95 5.48
CA LEU A 138 -9.44 -7.41 5.24
C LEU A 138 -9.86 -6.46 6.36
N ILE A 139 -9.63 -6.83 7.61
CA ILE A 139 -9.87 -5.95 8.77
C ILE A 139 -9.08 -4.66 8.64
N ALA A 140 -7.82 -4.74 8.24
CA ALA A 140 -7.01 -3.54 8.01
C ALA A 140 -7.61 -2.64 6.94
N ALA A 141 -8.12 -3.20 5.84
CA ALA A 141 -8.78 -2.43 4.80
C ALA A 141 -10.05 -1.72 5.31
N GLU A 142 -10.89 -2.44 6.08
CA GLU A 142 -12.10 -1.87 6.69
C GLU A 142 -11.76 -0.72 7.65
N LEU A 143 -10.78 -0.91 8.54
CA LEU A 143 -10.39 0.10 9.52
C LEU A 143 -9.75 1.35 8.89
N ILE A 144 -9.05 1.18 7.76
CA ILE A 144 -8.49 2.31 6.99
C ILE A 144 -9.57 2.99 6.14
N GLY A 145 -10.69 2.31 5.87
CA GLY A 145 -11.76 2.80 5.00
C GLY A 145 -11.44 2.67 3.50
N VAL A 146 -10.75 1.58 3.10
CA VAL A 146 -10.40 1.30 1.70
C VAL A 146 -11.03 0.00 1.22
N ASN A 147 -11.25 -0.11 -0.09
CA ASN A 147 -11.74 -1.33 -0.68
C ASN A 147 -10.65 -2.42 -0.68
N ALA A 148 -11.01 -3.67 -0.39
CA ALA A 148 -10.13 -4.80 -0.53
C ALA A 148 -10.43 -5.60 -1.80
N LEU A 149 -9.38 -6.15 -2.42
CA LEU A 149 -9.43 -7.10 -3.53
C LEU A 149 -8.58 -8.31 -3.16
N ILE A 150 -9.16 -9.50 -3.12
CA ILE A 150 -8.41 -10.73 -2.91
C ILE A 150 -7.93 -11.23 -4.29
N THR A 151 -6.63 -11.45 -4.42
CA THR A 151 -5.99 -11.87 -5.68
C THR A 151 -5.17 -13.13 -5.45
N LEU A 152 -5.60 -14.27 -5.99
CA LEU A 152 -4.83 -15.50 -6.01
C LEU A 152 -3.83 -15.45 -7.16
N ASN A 153 -2.58 -15.21 -6.86
CA ASN A 153 -1.49 -15.29 -7.84
C ASN A 153 -0.95 -16.73 -7.93
N LYS A 154 -0.25 -17.04 -9.01
CA LYS A 154 0.27 -18.38 -9.34
C LYS A 154 -0.85 -19.42 -9.49
N ALA A 155 -2.01 -19.01 -9.99
CA ALA A 155 -3.15 -19.88 -10.20
C ALA A 155 -2.83 -21.06 -11.18
N ASP A 156 -1.81 -20.88 -12.03
CA ASP A 156 -1.25 -21.89 -12.93
C ASP A 156 -0.63 -23.12 -12.21
N LEU A 157 -0.40 -23.03 -10.91
CA LEU A 157 0.13 -24.12 -10.09
C LEU A 157 -0.94 -25.02 -9.49
N LEU A 158 -2.23 -24.66 -9.59
CA LEU A 158 -3.34 -25.43 -9.04
C LEU A 158 -3.78 -26.53 -10.02
N SER A 159 -3.97 -27.74 -9.49
CA SER A 159 -4.75 -28.77 -10.17
C SER A 159 -6.24 -28.38 -10.20
N PRO A 160 -7.07 -29.04 -11.06
CA PRO A 160 -8.51 -28.79 -11.07
C PRO A 160 -9.19 -28.99 -9.71
N ASP A 161 -8.78 -30.00 -8.94
CA ASP A 161 -9.35 -30.28 -7.62
C ASP A 161 -8.94 -29.22 -6.59
N GLU A 162 -7.66 -28.79 -6.60
CA GLU A 162 -7.17 -27.71 -5.75
C GLU A 162 -7.85 -26.38 -6.08
N TRP A 163 -8.13 -26.14 -7.36
CA TRP A 163 -8.87 -24.97 -7.81
C TRP A 163 -10.31 -24.95 -7.29
N GLN A 164 -11.01 -26.09 -7.38
CA GLN A 164 -12.36 -26.23 -6.84
C GLN A 164 -12.40 -26.01 -5.32
N ALA A 165 -11.44 -26.60 -4.61
CA ALA A 165 -11.31 -26.41 -3.16
C ALA A 165 -11.05 -24.93 -2.80
N PHE A 166 -10.19 -24.25 -3.57
CA PHE A 166 -9.93 -22.82 -3.39
C PHE A 166 -11.21 -21.99 -3.61
N GLN A 167 -11.93 -22.23 -4.70
CA GLN A 167 -13.18 -21.51 -4.98
C GLN A 167 -14.20 -21.69 -3.86
N GLN A 168 -14.37 -22.93 -3.37
CA GLN A 168 -15.26 -23.22 -2.25
C GLN A 168 -14.83 -22.52 -0.96
N GLU A 169 -13.54 -22.52 -0.64
CA GLU A 169 -13.03 -21.84 0.56
C GLU A 169 -13.20 -20.33 0.48
N PHE A 170 -12.94 -19.71 -0.69
CA PHE A 170 -12.95 -18.26 -0.84
C PHE A 170 -14.32 -17.68 -1.19
N SER A 171 -15.31 -18.50 -1.54
CA SER A 171 -16.71 -18.06 -1.75
C SER A 171 -17.29 -17.32 -0.53
N ARG A 172 -16.85 -17.64 0.68
CA ARG A 172 -17.25 -16.95 1.91
C ARG A 172 -16.89 -15.46 1.89
N TYR A 173 -15.81 -15.08 1.21
CA TYR A 173 -15.40 -13.67 1.06
C TYR A 173 -16.21 -12.97 -0.03
N GLU A 174 -16.50 -13.66 -1.14
CA GLU A 174 -17.36 -13.12 -2.20
C GLU A 174 -18.77 -12.87 -1.68
N ASN A 175 -19.32 -13.78 -0.86
CA ASN A 175 -20.65 -13.67 -0.27
C ASN A 175 -20.81 -12.44 0.66
N ILE A 176 -19.74 -11.95 1.23
CA ILE A 176 -19.71 -10.74 2.05
C ILE A 176 -19.21 -9.51 1.28
N GLY A 177 -19.06 -9.62 -0.06
CA GLY A 177 -18.81 -8.50 -0.97
C GLY A 177 -17.33 -8.14 -1.18
N TYR A 178 -16.38 -9.04 -0.91
CA TYR A 178 -15.00 -8.88 -1.34
C TYR A 178 -14.79 -9.56 -2.69
N PRO A 179 -14.36 -8.82 -3.73
CA PRO A 179 -14.02 -9.44 -4.99
C PRO A 179 -12.85 -10.41 -4.83
N VAL A 180 -12.95 -11.59 -5.47
CA VAL A 180 -11.88 -12.61 -5.50
C VAL A 180 -11.54 -12.87 -6.96
N ILE A 181 -10.27 -12.71 -7.32
CA ILE A 181 -9.78 -12.97 -8.68
C ILE A 181 -8.57 -13.90 -8.65
N SER A 182 -8.35 -14.60 -9.75
CA SER A 182 -7.18 -15.44 -9.95
C SER A 182 -6.31 -14.92 -11.09
N VAL A 183 -5.01 -14.94 -10.87
CA VAL A 183 -4.01 -14.45 -11.83
C VAL A 183 -2.78 -15.38 -11.86
N SER A 184 -2.04 -15.33 -12.94
CA SER A 184 -0.69 -15.87 -13.03
C SER A 184 0.24 -14.82 -13.63
N ALA A 185 1.03 -14.16 -12.80
CA ALA A 185 2.02 -13.19 -13.27
C ALA A 185 3.03 -13.82 -14.26
N LYS A 186 3.36 -15.11 -14.08
CA LYS A 186 4.31 -15.83 -14.95
C LYS A 186 3.73 -16.18 -16.33
N LYS A 187 2.44 -16.46 -16.39
CA LYS A 187 1.72 -16.85 -17.61
C LYS A 187 0.97 -15.69 -18.24
N GLU A 188 1.03 -14.51 -17.63
CA GLU A 188 0.26 -13.31 -18.02
C GLU A 188 -1.25 -13.58 -18.12
N HIS A 189 -1.73 -14.55 -17.34
CA HIS A 189 -3.14 -14.94 -17.31
C HIS A 189 -3.90 -14.19 -16.22
N GLY A 190 -5.10 -13.72 -16.54
CA GLY A 190 -5.97 -13.02 -15.59
C GLY A 190 -5.50 -11.60 -15.22
N LEU A 191 -4.56 -11.02 -15.97
CA LEU A 191 -4.09 -9.65 -15.72
C LEU A 191 -5.13 -8.60 -16.12
N GLU A 192 -5.92 -8.83 -17.18
CA GLU A 192 -6.97 -7.89 -17.60
C GLU A 192 -8.04 -7.67 -16.52
N PRO A 193 -8.66 -8.71 -15.91
CA PRO A 193 -9.57 -8.53 -14.78
C PRO A 193 -8.93 -7.79 -13.61
N LEU A 194 -7.64 -8.07 -13.31
CA LEU A 194 -6.90 -7.33 -12.29
C LEU A 194 -6.82 -5.84 -12.64
N LEU A 195 -6.40 -5.50 -13.86
CA LEU A 195 -6.26 -4.13 -14.33
C LEU A 195 -7.59 -3.36 -14.31
N GLU A 196 -8.71 -4.01 -14.63
CA GLU A 196 -10.04 -3.41 -14.49
C GLU A 196 -10.39 -3.10 -13.02
N HIS A 197 -10.09 -4.01 -12.11
CA HIS A 197 -10.27 -3.73 -10.69
C HIS A 197 -9.35 -2.61 -10.16
N LEU A 198 -8.18 -2.41 -10.76
CA LEU A 198 -7.22 -1.36 -10.36
C LEU A 198 -7.54 0.01 -10.98
N LYS A 199 -8.31 0.06 -12.07
CA LYS A 199 -8.61 1.27 -12.83
C LYS A 199 -9.16 2.39 -11.94
N GLY A 200 -8.54 3.57 -12.02
CA GLY A 200 -8.90 4.74 -11.22
C GLY A 200 -8.67 4.59 -9.72
N GLN A 201 -7.95 3.54 -9.27
CA GLN A 201 -7.65 3.30 -7.87
C GLN A 201 -6.17 3.58 -7.57
N THR A 202 -5.89 4.06 -6.37
CA THR A 202 -4.55 4.06 -5.80
C THR A 202 -4.40 2.79 -4.96
N SER A 203 -3.70 1.81 -5.49
CA SER A 203 -3.65 0.45 -4.92
C SER A 203 -2.31 0.16 -4.29
N ILE A 204 -2.32 -0.63 -3.21
CA ILE A 204 -1.12 -1.20 -2.61
C ILE A 204 -1.28 -2.71 -2.47
N LEU A 205 -0.22 -3.47 -2.79
CA LEU A 205 -0.22 -4.92 -2.71
C LEU A 205 0.30 -5.39 -1.36
N VAL A 206 -0.49 -6.18 -0.65
CA VAL A 206 -0.12 -6.82 0.62
C VAL A 206 -0.15 -8.34 0.48
N GLY A 207 0.46 -9.06 1.40
CA GLY A 207 0.48 -10.53 1.39
C GLY A 207 1.81 -11.09 1.87
N GLN A 208 1.87 -12.38 2.12
CA GLN A 208 3.04 -13.09 2.62
C GLN A 208 4.27 -12.95 1.70
N SER A 209 5.44 -13.27 2.25
CA SER A 209 6.64 -13.41 1.42
C SER A 209 6.48 -14.60 0.46
N GLY A 210 6.95 -14.45 -0.76
CA GLY A 210 6.91 -15.53 -1.75
C GLY A 210 5.60 -15.69 -2.53
N VAL A 211 4.51 -14.95 -2.24
CA VAL A 211 3.24 -15.03 -3.02
C VAL A 211 3.35 -14.40 -4.41
N GLY A 212 4.46 -13.70 -4.71
CA GLY A 212 4.71 -13.14 -6.04
C GLY A 212 4.23 -11.72 -6.26
N LYS A 213 4.12 -10.89 -5.19
CA LYS A 213 3.75 -9.47 -5.31
C LYS A 213 4.62 -8.70 -6.30
N SER A 214 5.95 -8.81 -6.17
CA SER A 214 6.89 -8.13 -7.09
C SER A 214 6.78 -8.63 -8.52
N SER A 215 6.55 -9.95 -8.71
CA SER A 215 6.32 -10.50 -10.05
C SER A 215 5.01 -9.98 -10.65
N LEU A 216 3.96 -9.82 -9.83
CA LEU A 216 2.68 -9.29 -10.28
C LEU A 216 2.82 -7.80 -10.65
N ILE A 217 3.52 -7.02 -9.84
CA ILE A 217 3.81 -5.61 -10.14
C ILE A 217 4.59 -5.50 -11.44
N ASN A 218 5.62 -6.33 -11.65
CA ASN A 218 6.41 -6.33 -12.88
C ASN A 218 5.58 -6.72 -14.12
N ALA A 219 4.63 -7.65 -13.97
CA ALA A 219 3.75 -8.06 -15.06
C ALA A 219 2.77 -6.96 -15.50
N ILE A 220 2.33 -6.11 -14.58
CA ILE A 220 1.41 -5.01 -14.87
C ILE A 220 2.12 -3.67 -15.11
N LEU A 221 3.42 -3.57 -14.84
CA LEU A 221 4.27 -2.40 -15.08
C LEU A 221 5.47 -2.80 -15.99
N PRO A 222 5.27 -3.06 -17.28
CA PRO A 222 6.32 -3.59 -18.16
C PRO A 222 7.54 -2.65 -18.30
N HIS A 223 7.37 -1.34 -18.10
CA HIS A 223 8.45 -0.34 -18.20
C HIS A 223 9.04 0.09 -16.85
N ARG A 224 8.82 -0.69 -15.79
CA ARG A 224 9.29 -0.36 -14.43
C ARG A 224 10.82 -0.15 -14.34
N ASP A 225 11.57 -0.97 -15.04
CA ASP A 225 13.05 -0.92 -14.98
C ASP A 225 13.64 0.36 -15.59
N GLU A 226 12.97 0.93 -16.58
CA GLU A 226 13.37 2.20 -17.19
C GLU A 226 13.13 3.38 -16.22
N ALA A 227 11.98 3.41 -15.54
CA ALA A 227 11.65 4.44 -14.57
C ALA A 227 12.53 4.37 -13.31
N VAL A 228 12.82 3.17 -12.81
CA VAL A 228 13.73 2.95 -11.67
C VAL A 228 15.18 3.22 -12.05
N GLY A 229 15.58 2.89 -13.30
CA GLY A 229 16.90 3.18 -13.87
C GLY A 229 17.17 4.69 -13.94
N ALA A 230 16.24 5.46 -14.45
CA ALA A 230 16.35 6.93 -14.51
C ALA A 230 16.43 7.58 -13.12
N LEU A 231 15.67 7.07 -12.14
CA LEU A 231 15.71 7.51 -10.74
C LEU A 231 17.04 7.16 -10.05
N SER A 232 17.62 5.99 -10.34
CA SER A 232 18.90 5.54 -9.75
C SER A 232 20.11 6.23 -10.37
N GLU A 233 20.05 6.60 -11.64
CA GLU A 233 21.10 7.37 -12.31
C GLU A 233 21.16 8.82 -11.81
N THR A 234 20.00 9.40 -11.46
CA THR A 234 19.92 10.78 -10.94
C THR A 234 20.27 10.86 -9.45
N SER A 235 20.02 9.81 -8.66
CA SER A 235 20.27 9.79 -7.22
C SER A 235 21.62 9.21 -6.79
N GLY A 236 22.40 8.62 -7.72
CA GLY A 236 23.72 8.03 -7.39
C GLY A 236 23.68 6.81 -6.45
N LEU A 237 22.50 6.37 -6.03
CA LEU A 237 22.30 5.20 -5.19
C LEU A 237 22.31 3.93 -6.03
N GLY A 238 23.29 3.06 -5.77
CA GLY A 238 23.55 1.85 -6.55
C GLY A 238 22.36 0.90 -6.66
N ARG A 239 22.39 0.10 -7.69
CA ARG A 239 21.42 -0.85 -8.27
C ARG A 239 20.90 -1.98 -7.36
N HIS A 240 20.89 -1.85 -6.01
CA HIS A 240 20.52 -2.94 -5.12
C HIS A 240 19.47 -2.54 -4.09
N THR A 241 18.32 -3.22 -4.18
CA THR A 241 17.21 -3.30 -3.23
C THR A 241 16.33 -2.04 -3.16
N THR A 242 15.17 -2.10 -3.79
CA THR A 242 14.05 -1.16 -3.62
C THR A 242 13.67 -1.10 -2.13
N SER A 243 14.32 -0.22 -1.39
CA SER A 243 14.06 -0.01 0.04
C SER A 243 13.02 1.10 0.30
N VAL A 244 12.57 1.76 -0.77
CA VAL A 244 11.71 2.94 -0.73
C VAL A 244 10.39 2.65 -1.42
N ALA A 245 9.30 3.12 -0.81
CA ALA A 245 7.98 3.05 -1.42
C ALA A 245 7.92 3.99 -2.63
N THR A 246 7.41 3.49 -3.76
CA THR A 246 7.29 4.26 -5.01
C THR A 246 5.89 4.12 -5.59
N LEU A 247 5.31 5.24 -6.02
CA LEU A 247 4.04 5.31 -6.71
C LEU A 247 4.29 5.22 -8.23
N HIS A 248 3.59 4.31 -8.88
CA HIS A 248 3.62 4.10 -10.32
C HIS A 248 2.24 4.40 -10.91
N PHE A 249 2.22 4.99 -12.10
CA PHE A 249 1.01 5.27 -12.88
C PHE A 249 0.91 4.30 -14.03
N LEU A 250 -0.31 3.82 -14.31
CA LEU A 250 -0.62 2.98 -15.45
C LEU A 250 -1.46 3.77 -16.45
N ASP A 251 -1.40 3.37 -17.73
CA ASP A 251 -2.10 4.04 -18.83
C ASP A 251 -3.63 4.03 -18.69
N ASN A 252 -4.17 3.04 -17.96
CA ASN A 252 -5.61 2.95 -17.67
C ASN A 252 -6.08 3.85 -16.50
N GLY A 253 -5.21 4.72 -15.97
CA GLY A 253 -5.48 5.60 -14.85
C GLY A 253 -5.40 4.91 -13.48
N ALA A 254 -4.91 3.68 -13.41
CA ALA A 254 -4.60 3.01 -12.15
C ALA A 254 -3.26 3.53 -11.58
N GLU A 255 -3.16 3.50 -10.27
CA GLU A 255 -1.95 3.86 -9.53
C GLU A 255 -1.56 2.72 -8.60
N ILE A 256 -0.27 2.39 -8.55
CA ILE A 256 0.25 1.31 -7.71
C ILE A 256 1.38 1.82 -6.84
N ILE A 257 1.25 1.64 -5.53
CA ILE A 257 2.33 1.87 -4.59
C ILE A 257 3.08 0.56 -4.38
N ASP A 258 4.31 0.47 -4.88
CA ASP A 258 5.24 -0.60 -4.54
C ASP A 258 5.99 -0.23 -3.27
N SER A 259 5.72 -0.94 -2.19
CA SER A 259 6.37 -0.70 -0.90
C SER A 259 6.98 -1.98 -0.33
N PRO A 260 8.30 -2.05 -0.19
CA PRO A 260 8.96 -3.19 0.46
C PRO A 260 8.58 -3.31 1.93
N GLY A 261 8.18 -2.21 2.58
CA GLY A 261 7.76 -2.17 3.98
C GLY A 261 6.43 -2.87 4.28
N VAL A 262 5.60 -3.11 3.27
CA VAL A 262 4.28 -3.75 3.41
C VAL A 262 4.34 -5.28 3.37
N ARG A 263 5.53 -5.88 3.16
CA ARG A 263 5.72 -7.35 3.14
C ARG A 263 5.36 -8.03 4.47
N SER A 264 5.42 -7.31 5.57
CA SER A 264 5.09 -7.77 6.94
C SER A 264 4.05 -6.86 7.60
N PHE A 265 3.00 -6.51 6.85
CA PHE A 265 1.91 -5.74 7.42
C PHE A 265 1.27 -6.54 8.56
N ARG A 266 1.08 -5.88 9.70
CA ARG A 266 0.32 -6.39 10.85
C ARG A 266 -0.69 -5.32 11.22
N LEU A 267 -1.84 -5.75 11.71
CA LEU A 267 -2.78 -4.84 12.34
C LEU A 267 -2.04 -4.05 13.44
N GLY A 268 -2.20 -2.74 13.45
CA GLY A 268 -1.72 -1.88 14.52
C GLY A 268 -2.35 -2.25 15.87
N LYS A 269 -2.12 -1.43 16.89
CA LYS A 269 -2.85 -1.56 18.14
C LYS A 269 -4.30 -1.18 17.87
N ILE A 270 -5.19 -2.16 17.93
CA ILE A 270 -6.64 -1.98 17.83
C ILE A 270 -7.27 -2.48 19.10
N ASP A 271 -8.41 -1.90 19.46
CA ASP A 271 -9.23 -2.43 20.54
C ASP A 271 -10.22 -3.48 20.02
N ARG A 272 -10.93 -4.12 20.95
CA ARG A 272 -11.91 -5.16 20.61
C ARG A 272 -13.05 -4.64 19.75
N ARG A 273 -13.51 -3.41 19.99
CA ARG A 273 -14.60 -2.81 19.24
C ARG A 273 -14.18 -2.47 17.81
N GLU A 274 -12.97 -1.98 17.64
CA GLU A 274 -12.37 -1.79 16.31
C GLU A 274 -12.25 -3.12 15.59
N LEU A 275 -11.80 -4.19 16.27
CA LEU A 275 -11.74 -5.53 15.69
C LEU A 275 -13.13 -6.02 15.24
N GLU A 276 -14.18 -5.83 16.05
CA GLU A 276 -15.57 -6.17 15.69
C GLU A 276 -16.03 -5.43 14.44
N THR A 277 -15.74 -4.14 14.33
CA THR A 277 -16.12 -3.32 13.16
C THR A 277 -15.32 -3.67 11.90
N GLY A 278 -14.13 -4.26 12.07
CA GLY A 278 -13.30 -4.75 10.99
C GLY A 278 -13.84 -6.02 10.28
N PHE A 279 -14.79 -6.71 10.89
CA PHE A 279 -15.55 -7.80 10.26
C PHE A 279 -16.83 -7.22 9.65
N ARG A 280 -16.82 -6.93 8.36
CA ARG A 280 -17.90 -6.25 7.62
C ARG A 280 -19.27 -6.88 7.87
N GLU A 281 -19.34 -8.20 7.85
CA GLU A 281 -20.57 -8.99 8.05
C GLU A 281 -21.10 -8.97 9.48
N PHE A 282 -20.32 -8.50 10.47
CA PHE A 282 -20.78 -8.36 11.84
C PHE A 282 -21.63 -7.11 12.03
N SER A 283 -21.46 -6.10 11.18
CA SER A 283 -22.13 -4.80 11.30
C SER A 283 -23.62 -4.86 11.59
N PRO A 284 -24.45 -5.74 10.94
CA PRO A 284 -25.87 -5.85 11.23
C PRO A 284 -26.21 -6.37 12.63
N TYR A 285 -25.25 -6.99 13.34
CA TYR A 285 -25.44 -7.68 14.62
C TYR A 285 -24.79 -6.97 15.80
N LEU A 286 -23.92 -6.01 15.55
CA LEU A 286 -23.22 -5.27 16.62
C LEU A 286 -24.24 -4.52 17.50
N GLY A 287 -24.06 -4.64 18.82
CA GLY A 287 -24.94 -4.03 19.81
C GLY A 287 -26.30 -4.75 20.02
N LYS A 288 -26.54 -5.88 19.33
CA LYS A 288 -27.81 -6.64 19.44
C LYS A 288 -27.73 -7.85 20.39
N CYS A 289 -26.57 -8.13 20.97
CA CYS A 289 -26.45 -9.19 21.98
C CYS A 289 -27.28 -8.85 23.22
N ARG A 290 -27.78 -9.90 23.89
CA ARG A 290 -28.54 -9.77 25.16
C ARG A 290 -27.75 -9.04 26.25
N PHE A 291 -26.41 -9.22 26.28
CA PHE A 291 -25.54 -8.60 27.26
C PHE A 291 -24.65 -7.54 26.59
N SER A 292 -24.50 -6.38 27.19
CA SER A 292 -23.69 -5.27 26.66
C SER A 292 -22.19 -5.55 26.72
N ASN A 293 -21.74 -6.48 27.57
CA ASN A 293 -20.37 -6.94 27.71
C ASN A 293 -20.12 -8.31 27.07
N CYS A 294 -20.95 -8.70 26.10
CA CYS A 294 -20.82 -9.97 25.40
C CYS A 294 -19.45 -10.09 24.76
N ARG A 295 -18.80 -11.25 24.92
CA ARG A 295 -17.52 -11.58 24.31
C ARG A 295 -17.66 -12.48 23.08
N HIS A 296 -18.90 -12.83 22.72
CA HIS A 296 -19.27 -13.65 21.57
C HIS A 296 -18.68 -15.08 21.57
N ARG A 297 -18.37 -15.61 22.76
CA ARG A 297 -17.81 -16.97 22.91
C ARG A 297 -18.90 -18.04 23.04
N ASN A 298 -19.77 -17.90 24.03
CA ASN A 298 -20.82 -18.86 24.35
C ASN A 298 -21.97 -18.22 25.16
N GLU A 299 -22.06 -16.88 25.15
CA GLU A 299 -23.10 -16.18 25.91
C GLU A 299 -24.49 -16.43 25.30
N PRO A 300 -25.51 -16.78 26.12
CA PRO A 300 -26.85 -16.98 25.62
C PRO A 300 -27.44 -15.66 25.08
N GLY A 301 -28.07 -15.73 23.90
CA GLY A 301 -28.57 -14.55 23.18
C GLY A 301 -27.48 -13.67 22.60
N CYS A 302 -26.37 -14.30 22.15
CA CYS A 302 -25.33 -13.63 21.41
C CYS A 302 -25.71 -13.54 19.92
N ALA A 303 -25.92 -12.31 19.43
CA ALA A 303 -26.38 -12.07 18.06
C ALA A 303 -25.38 -12.59 16.98
N LEU A 304 -24.07 -12.62 17.27
CA LEU A 304 -23.09 -13.18 16.33
C LEU A 304 -23.18 -14.72 16.27
N ILE A 305 -23.39 -15.40 17.41
CA ILE A 305 -23.55 -16.86 17.43
C ILE A 305 -24.84 -17.25 16.70
N GLU A 306 -25.95 -16.57 17.00
CA GLU A 306 -27.22 -16.77 16.29
C GLU A 306 -27.10 -16.52 14.78
N ALA A 307 -26.31 -15.52 14.37
CA ALA A 307 -26.05 -15.25 12.96
C ALA A 307 -25.20 -16.34 12.29
N VAL A 308 -24.28 -16.98 13.03
CA VAL A 308 -23.54 -18.16 12.53
C VAL A 308 -24.47 -19.35 12.38
N GLU A 309 -25.33 -19.64 13.36
CA GLU A 309 -26.33 -20.71 13.32
C GLU A 309 -27.32 -20.53 12.17
N ALA A 310 -27.67 -19.29 11.86
CA ALA A 310 -28.53 -18.93 10.72
C ALA A 310 -27.81 -18.94 9.37
N GLY A 311 -26.50 -19.19 9.32
CA GLY A 311 -25.69 -19.18 8.09
C GLY A 311 -25.35 -17.81 7.52
N ASN A 312 -25.66 -16.72 8.26
CA ASN A 312 -25.37 -15.35 7.83
C ASN A 312 -23.90 -14.93 8.06
N ILE A 313 -23.23 -15.60 8.99
CA ILE A 313 -21.80 -15.46 9.26
C ILE A 313 -21.15 -16.82 9.12
N HIS A 314 -20.03 -16.89 8.37
CA HIS A 314 -19.29 -18.14 8.23
C HIS A 314 -18.60 -18.50 9.55
N PRO A 315 -18.70 -19.78 10.05
CA PRO A 315 -18.13 -20.18 11.35
C PRO A 315 -16.62 -19.85 11.51
N GLU A 316 -15.82 -20.05 10.47
CA GLU A 316 -14.39 -19.74 10.51
C GLU A 316 -14.11 -18.23 10.69
N ARG A 317 -15.01 -17.35 10.24
CA ARG A 317 -14.87 -15.91 10.46
C ARG A 317 -15.05 -15.53 11.92
N LEU A 318 -16.08 -16.10 12.58
CA LEU A 318 -16.26 -15.90 14.03
C LEU A 318 -15.11 -16.52 14.83
N LYS A 319 -14.61 -17.70 14.43
CA LYS A 319 -13.44 -18.33 15.05
C LYS A 319 -12.18 -17.48 14.94
N ASN A 320 -11.90 -16.93 13.75
CA ASN A 320 -10.76 -16.04 13.53
C ASN A 320 -10.88 -14.75 14.34
N PHE A 321 -12.07 -14.17 14.41
CA PHE A 321 -12.35 -13.02 15.28
C PHE A 321 -12.02 -13.35 16.76
N LEU A 322 -12.52 -14.46 17.28
CA LEU A 322 -12.29 -14.84 18.68
C LEU A 322 -10.80 -15.04 18.95
N HIS A 323 -10.09 -15.71 18.02
CA HIS A 323 -8.64 -15.89 18.13
C HIS A 323 -7.87 -14.57 18.11
N MET A 324 -8.26 -13.60 17.27
CA MET A 324 -7.66 -12.26 17.27
C MET A 324 -7.99 -11.48 18.54
N ALA A 325 -9.23 -11.58 19.03
CA ALA A 325 -9.67 -10.92 20.26
C ALA A 325 -8.92 -11.41 21.49
N GLU A 326 -8.55 -12.69 21.55
CA GLU A 326 -7.71 -13.26 22.63
C GLU A 326 -6.28 -12.69 22.67
N GLN A 327 -5.80 -12.16 21.57
CA GLN A 327 -4.46 -11.55 21.51
C GLN A 327 -4.47 -10.07 21.92
N LEU A 328 -5.67 -9.47 22.10
CA LEU A 328 -5.85 -8.09 22.55
C LEU A 328 -6.07 -7.99 24.08
N ASP A 329 -6.57 -9.08 24.68
CA ASP A 329 -6.75 -9.21 26.14
C ASP A 329 -5.40 -9.47 26.84
#